data_2f4472ee4cf5ac0d323068536d43b9ca
#
_entry.id   2f4472ee4cf5ac0d323068536d43b9ca
#
_cell.length_a   1.000
_cell.length_b   1.000
_cell.length_c   1.000
_cell.angle_alpha   90.00
_cell.angle_beta   90.00
_cell.angle_gamma   90.00
#
_symmetry.space_group_name_H-M   'P 1'
#
loop_
_entity.id
_entity.type
_entity.pdbx_description
1 polymer ?
#
loop_
_entity_poly.entity_id
_entity_poly.type
_entity_poly.pdbx_seq_one_letter_code
_entity_poly.pdbx_strand_id
1 'polypeptide(L)'
;MDRALLQILEQCLASRQPCALAMVIGISGSSAAALGDAAVFDAQGRLLAGWVGGGCAESLVGQSALEAIATGNPSSLELDMTTEASATGMPCGGAAQVFIRPCLPPDRVWLFGHGAIAEHTAAMADSLGFDVVISDPLATQERFPTACAVHFDDYTLDSFQPAPDDHVIIATQHKGDQRILSHALRHGARSVALVASRQRGQLVLEALAQEGFSAHELACIRTPAGLDIGAVGPAEIALSILAEIIAIRRPVTCQGQSAILLAKMPCPGRAMEEE
;
A
#
# COMPACT_ATOMS: atom_id res chain seq x y z
N MET A 1 9.30 -25.52 -0.05
CA MET A 1 8.15 -24.80 0.57
C MET A 1 6.94 -25.72 0.47
N ASP A 2 6.27 -25.95 1.59
CA ASP A 2 5.10 -26.82 1.66
C ASP A 2 3.91 -26.19 0.90
N ARG A 3 3.06 -27.04 0.29
CA ARG A 3 1.86 -26.62 -0.45
C ARG A 3 0.90 -25.81 0.45
N ALA A 4 0.81 -26.17 1.73
CA ALA A 4 -0.03 -25.47 2.70
C ALA A 4 0.42 -24.01 2.90
N LEU A 5 1.73 -23.77 2.99
CA LEU A 5 2.30 -22.41 3.12
C LEU A 5 1.98 -21.55 1.90
N LEU A 6 2.11 -22.12 0.68
CA LEU A 6 1.76 -21.39 -0.55
C LEU A 6 0.29 -21.02 -0.60
N GLN A 7 -0.61 -21.92 -0.21
CA GLN A 7 -2.04 -21.67 -0.17
C GLN A 7 -2.40 -20.56 0.83
N ILE A 8 -1.78 -20.54 2.00
CA ILE A 8 -2.02 -19.49 3.01
C ILE A 8 -1.50 -18.14 2.51
N LEU A 9 -0.30 -18.09 1.90
CA LEU A 9 0.22 -16.86 1.29
C LEU A 9 -0.70 -16.32 0.20
N GLU A 10 -1.14 -17.19 -0.71
CA GLU A 10 -2.09 -16.83 -1.76
C GLU A 10 -3.42 -16.31 -1.17
N GLN A 11 -3.94 -16.97 -0.15
CA GLN A 11 -5.17 -16.55 0.52
C GLN A 11 -5.01 -15.18 1.20
N CYS A 12 -3.89 -14.93 1.90
CA CYS A 12 -3.60 -13.63 2.51
C CYS A 12 -3.58 -12.52 1.45
N LEU A 13 -2.85 -12.73 0.35
CA LEU A 13 -2.75 -11.75 -0.73
C LEU A 13 -4.10 -11.53 -1.43
N ALA A 14 -4.85 -12.58 -1.71
CA ALA A 14 -6.17 -12.50 -2.35
C ALA A 14 -7.21 -11.78 -1.46
N SER A 15 -7.14 -11.97 -0.15
CA SER A 15 -7.99 -11.26 0.83
C SER A 15 -7.42 -9.91 1.26
N ARG A 16 -6.33 -9.45 0.65
CA ARG A 16 -5.62 -8.20 0.98
C ARG A 16 -5.19 -8.11 2.46
N GLN A 17 -4.86 -9.23 3.04
CA GLN A 17 -4.35 -9.29 4.42
C GLN A 17 -2.82 -9.32 4.41
N PRO A 18 -2.14 -8.32 5.00
CA PRO A 18 -0.70 -8.35 5.15
C PRO A 18 -0.25 -9.58 5.95
N CYS A 19 0.82 -10.23 5.49
CA CYS A 19 1.44 -11.33 6.20
C CYS A 19 2.97 -11.29 6.03
N ALA A 20 3.69 -12.14 6.75
CA ALA A 20 5.13 -12.30 6.57
C ALA A 20 5.51 -13.77 6.44
N LEU A 21 6.41 -14.06 5.51
CA LEU A 21 7.07 -15.35 5.37
C LEU A 21 8.38 -15.30 6.15
N ALA A 22 8.51 -16.17 7.15
CA ALA A 22 9.76 -16.43 7.87
C ALA A 22 10.38 -17.73 7.37
N MET A 23 11.71 -17.76 7.18
CA MET A 23 12.44 -18.93 6.72
C MET A 23 13.75 -19.09 7.48
N VAL A 24 14.03 -20.31 7.95
CA VAL A 24 15.30 -20.66 8.59
C VAL A 24 16.39 -20.76 7.51
N ILE A 25 17.36 -19.85 7.57
CA ILE A 25 18.45 -19.72 6.57
C ILE A 25 19.82 -20.14 7.12
N GLY A 26 19.93 -20.39 8.42
CA GLY A 26 21.15 -20.84 9.07
C GLY A 26 20.88 -21.57 10.36
N ILE A 27 21.70 -22.57 10.68
CA ILE A 27 21.65 -23.32 11.94
C ILE A 27 23.07 -23.55 12.40
N SER A 28 23.30 -23.38 13.70
CA SER A 28 24.55 -23.71 14.39
C SER A 28 24.26 -24.50 15.67
N GLY A 29 24.88 -25.64 15.84
CA GLY A 29 24.62 -26.54 16.98
C GLY A 29 23.30 -27.31 16.84
N SER A 30 22.69 -27.66 17.98
CA SER A 30 21.43 -28.40 18.04
C SER A 30 20.25 -27.44 17.94
N SER A 31 19.33 -27.66 17.01
CA SER A 31 18.13 -26.86 16.82
C SER A 31 16.90 -27.76 16.59
N ALA A 32 15.74 -27.30 17.07
CA ALA A 32 14.46 -27.95 16.78
C ALA A 32 13.98 -27.70 15.35
N ALA A 33 14.42 -26.57 14.72
CA ALA A 33 14.13 -26.26 13.33
C ALA A 33 15.23 -26.80 12.42
N ALA A 34 14.87 -27.11 11.19
CA ALA A 34 15.77 -27.50 10.12
C ALA A 34 16.01 -26.35 9.12
N LEU A 35 17.15 -26.38 8.43
CA LEU A 35 17.43 -25.41 7.35
C LEU A 35 16.35 -25.52 6.26
N GLY A 36 15.75 -24.38 5.92
CA GLY A 36 14.67 -24.31 4.95
C GLY A 36 13.25 -24.46 5.55
N ASP A 37 13.13 -24.75 6.86
CA ASP A 37 11.85 -24.65 7.56
C ASP A 37 11.29 -23.23 7.42
N ALA A 38 9.97 -23.14 7.25
CA ALA A 38 9.34 -21.86 7.01
C ALA A 38 7.96 -21.78 7.67
N ALA A 39 7.54 -20.56 7.99
CA ALA A 39 6.26 -20.25 8.59
C ALA A 39 5.69 -18.95 8.05
N VAL A 40 4.36 -18.80 8.06
CA VAL A 40 3.64 -17.59 7.70
C VAL A 40 2.99 -17.02 8.95
N PHE A 41 3.18 -15.72 9.15
CA PHE A 41 2.64 -14.95 10.29
C PHE A 41 1.68 -13.87 9.76
N ASP A 42 0.60 -13.62 10.50
CA ASP A 42 -0.34 -12.53 10.20
C ASP A 42 0.18 -11.15 10.66
N ALA A 43 -0.59 -10.10 10.41
CA ALA A 43 -0.27 -8.72 10.81
C ALA A 43 -0.25 -8.49 12.34
N GLN A 44 -0.67 -9.45 13.14
CA GLN A 44 -0.58 -9.46 14.60
C GLN A 44 0.56 -10.31 15.13
N GLY A 45 1.41 -10.85 14.24
CA GLY A 45 2.52 -11.73 14.59
C GLY A 45 2.10 -13.14 15.01
N ARG A 46 0.86 -13.57 14.71
CA ARG A 46 0.38 -14.92 15.02
C ARG A 46 0.73 -15.88 13.88
N LEU A 47 1.18 -17.07 14.24
CA LEU A 47 1.44 -18.14 13.28
C LEU A 47 0.14 -18.55 12.55
N LEU A 48 0.16 -18.52 11.23
CA LEU A 48 -0.91 -19.01 10.37
C LEU A 48 -0.66 -20.45 9.90
N ALA A 49 0.59 -20.74 9.52
CA ALA A 49 1.01 -22.06 9.05
C ALA A 49 2.52 -22.22 9.11
N GLY A 50 3.00 -23.47 9.14
CA GLY A 50 4.41 -23.80 9.08
C GLY A 50 5.10 -23.97 10.44
N TRP A 51 6.44 -23.89 10.43
CA TRP A 51 7.28 -24.16 11.59
C TRP A 51 8.63 -23.42 11.50
N VAL A 52 9.08 -22.84 12.61
CA VAL A 52 10.40 -22.16 12.70
C VAL A 52 11.11 -22.44 14.04
N GLY A 53 10.79 -23.58 14.71
CA GLY A 53 11.42 -23.99 15.97
C GLY A 53 10.49 -24.06 17.18
N GLY A 54 9.24 -23.57 17.06
CA GLY A 54 8.20 -23.62 18.10
C GLY A 54 8.46 -22.75 19.34
N GLY A 55 7.49 -22.72 20.25
CA GLY A 55 7.61 -22.07 21.55
C GLY A 55 8.08 -20.63 21.53
N CYS A 56 9.13 -20.30 22.31
CA CYS A 56 9.66 -18.95 22.41
C CYS A 56 10.28 -18.44 21.09
N ALA A 57 10.88 -19.33 20.28
CA ALA A 57 11.41 -18.97 18.97
C ALA A 57 10.31 -18.46 18.05
N GLU A 58 9.17 -19.14 18.01
CA GLU A 58 8.00 -18.72 17.22
C GLU A 58 7.46 -17.37 17.66
N SER A 59 7.41 -17.09 18.96
CA SER A 59 6.98 -15.79 19.49
C SER A 59 7.90 -14.64 19.07
N LEU A 60 9.22 -14.85 19.12
CA LEU A 60 10.22 -13.86 18.71
C LEU A 60 10.15 -13.60 17.19
N VAL A 61 10.01 -14.66 16.39
CA VAL A 61 9.82 -14.54 14.94
C VAL A 61 8.52 -13.82 14.62
N GLY A 62 7.44 -14.11 15.36
CA GLY A 62 6.15 -13.43 15.21
C GLY A 62 6.23 -11.92 15.47
N GLN A 63 6.98 -11.52 16.51
CA GLN A 63 7.22 -10.10 16.80
C GLN A 63 8.02 -9.41 15.68
N SER A 64 9.09 -10.04 15.21
CA SER A 64 9.86 -9.51 14.08
C SER A 64 9.05 -9.52 12.77
N ALA A 65 8.13 -10.45 12.58
CA ALA A 65 7.21 -10.49 11.45
C ALA A 65 6.25 -9.28 11.48
N LEU A 66 5.70 -8.95 12.66
CA LEU A 66 4.86 -7.76 12.85
C LEU A 66 5.63 -6.48 12.48
N GLU A 67 6.87 -6.31 12.94
CA GLU A 67 7.71 -5.16 12.61
C GLU A 67 8.04 -5.10 11.12
N ALA A 68 8.36 -6.24 10.49
CA ALA A 68 8.62 -6.31 9.05
C ALA A 68 7.39 -5.92 8.22
N ILE A 69 6.19 -6.36 8.62
CA ILE A 69 4.92 -5.97 7.98
C ILE A 69 4.68 -4.47 8.14
N ALA A 70 4.85 -3.93 9.35
CA ALA A 70 4.62 -2.51 9.63
C ALA A 70 5.56 -1.58 8.86
N THR A 71 6.82 -1.98 8.69
CA THR A 71 7.83 -1.19 7.97
C THR A 71 7.89 -1.45 6.46
N GLY A 72 7.32 -2.58 6.00
CA GLY A 72 7.43 -3.06 4.63
C GLY A 72 8.85 -3.55 4.26
N ASN A 73 9.77 -3.65 5.23
CA ASN A 73 11.16 -4.02 4.99
C ASN A 73 11.44 -5.45 5.48
N PRO A 74 12.19 -6.25 4.70
CA PRO A 74 12.64 -7.54 5.18
C PRO A 74 13.67 -7.38 6.31
N SER A 75 13.71 -8.36 7.21
CA SER A 75 14.64 -8.41 8.32
C SER A 75 15.24 -9.81 8.48
N SER A 76 16.28 -9.93 9.30
CA SER A 76 16.81 -11.21 9.76
C SER A 76 16.96 -11.19 11.27
N LEU A 77 16.61 -12.30 11.90
CA LEU A 77 16.64 -12.50 13.33
C LEU A 77 17.60 -13.65 13.66
N GLU A 78 18.49 -13.45 14.61
CA GLU A 78 19.29 -14.51 15.20
C GLU A 78 18.63 -15.01 16.50
N LEU A 79 18.31 -16.29 16.54
CA LEU A 79 17.76 -16.99 17.68
C LEU A 79 18.88 -17.72 18.38
N ASP A 80 19.38 -17.17 19.49
CA ASP A 80 20.35 -17.85 20.34
C ASP A 80 19.61 -18.69 21.38
N MET A 81 19.85 -20.01 21.36
CA MET A 81 19.25 -21.00 22.26
C MET A 81 20.34 -21.70 23.07
N THR A 82 21.54 -21.10 23.23
CA THR A 82 22.69 -21.73 23.86
C THR A 82 22.69 -21.58 25.37
N THR A 83 22.01 -20.59 25.95
CA THR A 83 22.01 -20.31 27.39
C THR A 83 20.58 -20.11 27.93
N GLU A 84 20.34 -20.42 29.21
CA GLU A 84 19.07 -20.11 29.90
C GLU A 84 18.76 -18.61 29.97
N ALA A 85 19.80 -17.78 29.89
CA ALA A 85 19.67 -16.31 29.85
C ALA A 85 19.37 -15.76 28.43
N SER A 86 19.31 -16.62 27.41
CA SER A 86 18.97 -16.23 26.06
C SER A 86 17.50 -15.78 25.96
N ALA A 87 17.18 -14.92 24.99
CA ALA A 87 15.84 -14.41 24.79
C ALA A 87 14.77 -15.49 24.54
N THR A 88 15.20 -16.72 24.19
CA THR A 88 14.32 -17.86 23.95
C THR A 88 13.93 -18.61 25.24
N GLY A 89 14.67 -18.44 26.35
CA GLY A 89 14.42 -19.13 27.61
C GLY A 89 14.48 -20.67 27.57
N MET A 90 14.92 -21.25 26.43
CA MET A 90 15.04 -22.70 26.23
C MET A 90 16.47 -23.06 25.83
N PRO A 91 17.23 -23.77 26.67
CA PRO A 91 18.59 -24.23 26.35
C PRO A 91 18.51 -25.44 25.40
N CYS A 92 18.34 -25.22 24.09
CA CYS A 92 18.43 -26.29 23.09
C CYS A 92 19.86 -26.50 22.58
N GLY A 93 20.81 -25.66 23.01
CA GLY A 93 22.25 -25.81 22.74
C GLY A 93 22.72 -25.36 21.37
N GLY A 94 21.92 -24.63 20.59
CA GLY A 94 22.27 -24.12 19.27
C GLY A 94 21.75 -22.72 18.97
N ALA A 95 22.00 -22.25 17.75
CA ALA A 95 21.44 -20.99 17.22
C ALA A 95 20.84 -21.19 15.85
N ALA A 96 19.82 -20.40 15.52
CA ALA A 96 19.20 -20.40 14.22
C ALA A 96 19.11 -18.96 13.70
N GLN A 97 19.32 -18.79 12.39
CA GLN A 97 19.11 -17.53 11.69
C GLN A 97 17.83 -17.63 10.86
N VAL A 98 16.91 -16.71 11.07
CA VAL A 98 15.61 -16.66 10.38
C VAL A 98 15.53 -15.39 9.56
N PHE A 99 15.28 -15.52 8.26
CA PHE A 99 14.97 -14.41 7.35
C PHE A 99 13.46 -14.19 7.31
N ILE A 100 13.03 -12.94 7.46
CA ILE A 100 11.63 -12.55 7.51
C ILE A 100 11.35 -11.59 6.35
N ARG A 101 10.43 -11.99 5.49
CA ARG A 101 10.00 -11.20 4.32
C ARG A 101 8.53 -10.82 4.48
N PRO A 102 8.19 -9.52 4.54
CA PRO A 102 6.81 -9.08 4.50
C PRO A 102 6.21 -9.37 3.11
N CYS A 103 4.97 -9.86 3.09
CA CYS A 103 4.14 -10.10 1.92
C CYS A 103 2.94 -9.18 2.02
N LEU A 104 3.06 -8.01 1.45
CA LEU A 104 2.03 -6.98 1.46
C LEU A 104 1.18 -7.08 0.20
N PRO A 105 -0.14 -6.85 0.28
CA PRO A 105 -0.97 -6.72 -0.90
C PRO A 105 -0.48 -5.53 -1.74
N PRO A 106 -0.68 -5.56 -3.07
CA PRO A 106 -0.39 -4.40 -3.91
C PRO A 106 -1.14 -3.16 -3.43
N ASP A 107 -0.50 -1.97 -3.51
CA ASP A 107 -1.22 -0.72 -3.29
C ASP A 107 -2.36 -0.60 -4.29
N ARG A 108 -3.49 -0.02 -3.88
CA ARG A 108 -4.68 0.12 -4.73
C ARG A 108 -4.82 1.54 -5.26
N VAL A 109 -5.23 1.61 -6.53
CA VAL A 109 -5.67 2.84 -7.17
C VAL A 109 -7.17 2.77 -7.43
N TRP A 110 -7.95 3.61 -6.76
CA TRP A 110 -9.33 3.88 -7.07
C TRP A 110 -9.39 4.96 -8.14
N LEU A 111 -9.91 4.63 -9.31
CA LEU A 111 -9.94 5.52 -10.47
C LEU A 111 -11.39 5.81 -10.87
N PHE A 112 -11.78 7.05 -10.71
CA PHE A 112 -13.10 7.55 -11.09
C PHE A 112 -13.03 8.21 -12.46
N GLY A 113 -13.72 7.64 -13.43
CA GLY A 113 -13.77 8.12 -14.81
C GLY A 113 -13.62 7.03 -15.86
N HIS A 114 -14.01 7.35 -17.10
CA HIS A 114 -14.02 6.43 -18.23
C HIS A 114 -13.31 6.95 -19.48
N GLY A 115 -12.74 8.18 -19.42
CA GLY A 115 -12.07 8.81 -20.57
C GLY A 115 -10.66 8.30 -20.81
N ALA A 116 -10.00 8.80 -21.87
CA ALA A 116 -8.66 8.38 -22.28
C ALA A 116 -7.60 8.53 -21.17
N ILE A 117 -7.69 9.54 -20.29
CA ILE A 117 -6.78 9.67 -19.14
C ILE A 117 -6.97 8.48 -18.22
N ALA A 118 -8.22 8.08 -17.92
CA ALA A 118 -8.50 6.94 -17.07
C ALA A 118 -8.00 5.62 -17.68
N GLU A 119 -8.21 5.41 -18.98
CA GLU A 119 -7.72 4.20 -19.67
C GLU A 119 -6.20 4.09 -19.62
N HIS A 120 -5.47 5.16 -19.94
CA HIS A 120 -4.01 5.18 -19.86
C HIS A 120 -3.52 5.02 -18.42
N THR A 121 -4.19 5.67 -17.46
CA THR A 121 -3.83 5.55 -16.03
C THR A 121 -4.01 4.12 -15.56
N ALA A 122 -5.12 3.46 -15.88
CA ALA A 122 -5.38 2.07 -15.47
C ALA A 122 -4.34 1.10 -16.05
N ALA A 123 -4.05 1.18 -17.35
CA ALA A 123 -3.07 0.31 -18.00
C ALA A 123 -1.64 0.50 -17.45
N MET A 124 -1.23 1.74 -17.20
CA MET A 124 0.09 2.02 -16.63
C MET A 124 0.16 1.62 -15.15
N ALA A 125 -0.90 1.86 -14.36
CA ALA A 125 -0.94 1.49 -12.95
C ALA A 125 -0.81 -0.03 -12.78
N ASP A 126 -1.52 -0.84 -13.57
CA ASP A 126 -1.38 -2.28 -13.59
C ASP A 126 0.06 -2.71 -13.89
N SER A 127 0.69 -2.13 -14.93
CA SER A 127 2.08 -2.44 -15.28
C SER A 127 3.10 -2.06 -14.18
N LEU A 128 2.73 -1.16 -13.28
CA LEU A 128 3.51 -0.75 -12.10
C LEU A 128 3.19 -1.58 -10.85
N GLY A 129 2.30 -2.57 -10.98
CA GLY A 129 1.92 -3.49 -9.91
C GLY A 129 0.91 -2.92 -8.91
N PHE A 130 0.08 -1.96 -9.31
CA PHE A 130 -1.06 -1.52 -8.52
C PHE A 130 -2.31 -2.37 -8.81
N ASP A 131 -3.11 -2.61 -7.78
CA ASP A 131 -4.49 -3.08 -7.95
C ASP A 131 -5.36 -1.90 -8.41
N VAL A 132 -5.96 -1.98 -9.60
CA VAL A 132 -6.78 -0.90 -10.14
C VAL A 132 -8.26 -1.23 -10.00
N VAL A 133 -9.01 -0.34 -9.36
CA VAL A 133 -10.48 -0.41 -9.26
C VAL A 133 -11.07 0.80 -9.97
N ILE A 134 -11.94 0.56 -10.95
CA ILE A 134 -12.61 1.60 -11.72
C ILE A 134 -14.01 1.84 -11.16
N SER A 135 -14.41 3.10 -11.04
CA SER A 135 -15.79 3.47 -10.70
C SER A 135 -16.28 4.58 -11.62
N ASP A 136 -17.14 4.23 -12.56
CA ASP A 136 -17.81 5.18 -13.46
C ASP A 136 -18.97 4.48 -14.20
N PRO A 137 -20.15 5.14 -14.35
CA PRO A 137 -21.31 4.56 -15.02
C PRO A 137 -21.11 4.12 -16.49
N LEU A 138 -20.07 4.65 -17.15
CA LEU A 138 -19.75 4.32 -18.55
C LEU A 138 -18.50 3.45 -18.68
N ALA A 139 -17.94 2.99 -17.55
CA ALA A 139 -16.83 2.06 -17.54
C ALA A 139 -17.30 0.64 -17.84
N THR A 140 -16.52 -0.11 -18.61
CA THR A 140 -16.76 -1.53 -18.88
C THR A 140 -15.45 -2.32 -18.73
N GLN A 141 -15.56 -3.61 -18.40
CA GLN A 141 -14.37 -4.46 -18.30
C GLN A 141 -13.58 -4.54 -19.61
N GLU A 142 -14.24 -4.40 -20.76
CA GLU A 142 -13.58 -4.37 -22.09
C GLU A 142 -12.66 -3.16 -22.25
N ARG A 143 -13.07 -2.00 -21.72
CA ARG A 143 -12.26 -0.78 -21.76
C ARG A 143 -11.15 -0.77 -20.72
N PHE A 144 -11.33 -1.49 -19.62
CA PHE A 144 -10.36 -1.60 -18.52
C PHE A 144 -10.00 -3.07 -18.24
N PRO A 145 -9.35 -3.76 -19.22
CA PRO A 145 -9.11 -5.19 -19.13
C PRO A 145 -8.18 -5.61 -17.99
N THR A 146 -7.35 -4.70 -17.51
CA THR A 146 -6.40 -4.91 -16.41
C THR A 146 -6.96 -4.54 -15.03
N ALA A 147 -8.16 -3.95 -14.97
CA ALA A 147 -8.76 -3.58 -13.69
C ALA A 147 -9.21 -4.82 -12.91
N CYS A 148 -8.91 -4.83 -11.61
CA CYS A 148 -9.33 -5.89 -10.68
C CYS A 148 -10.85 -5.90 -10.49
N ALA A 149 -11.48 -4.71 -10.57
CA ALA A 149 -12.92 -4.54 -10.49
C ALA A 149 -13.36 -3.28 -11.26
N VAL A 150 -14.57 -3.34 -11.82
CA VAL A 150 -15.22 -2.21 -12.48
C VAL A 150 -16.62 -2.05 -11.88
N HIS A 151 -16.85 -0.91 -11.22
CA HIS A 151 -18.13 -0.52 -10.63
C HIS A 151 -18.82 0.49 -11.53
N PHE A 152 -19.88 0.08 -12.23
CA PHE A 152 -20.61 0.92 -13.19
C PHE A 152 -21.93 1.47 -12.65
N ASP A 153 -22.43 0.95 -11.52
CA ASP A 153 -23.72 1.30 -10.92
C ASP A 153 -23.65 1.79 -9.46
N ASP A 154 -22.44 2.06 -8.97
CA ASP A 154 -22.23 2.53 -7.60
C ASP A 154 -22.44 4.05 -7.47
N TYR A 155 -23.68 4.49 -7.64
CA TYR A 155 -24.05 5.91 -7.48
C TYR A 155 -23.98 6.39 -6.02
N THR A 156 -23.98 5.49 -5.06
CA THR A 156 -23.94 5.80 -3.62
C THR A 156 -22.55 5.82 -3.06
N LEU A 157 -21.56 5.32 -3.78
CA LEU A 157 -20.18 5.09 -3.35
C LEU A 157 -20.06 4.02 -2.24
N ASP A 158 -21.03 3.11 -2.16
CA ASP A 158 -21.04 2.09 -1.11
C ASP A 158 -19.90 1.07 -1.26
N SER A 159 -19.48 0.79 -2.51
CA SER A 159 -18.33 -0.05 -2.80
C SER A 159 -17.00 0.67 -2.66
N PHE A 160 -17.00 2.01 -2.60
CA PHE A 160 -15.81 2.83 -2.47
C PHE A 160 -15.40 2.99 -1.00
N GLN A 161 -14.57 2.10 -0.53
CA GLN A 161 -14.02 2.14 0.83
C GLN A 161 -12.48 2.11 0.76
N PRO A 162 -11.85 3.27 0.51
CA PRO A 162 -10.41 3.32 0.40
C PRO A 162 -9.75 3.06 1.76
N ALA A 163 -8.70 2.24 1.74
CA ALA A 163 -7.83 2.02 2.88
C ALA A 163 -6.79 3.17 3.01
N PRO A 164 -6.11 3.29 4.18
CA PRO A 164 -5.08 4.32 4.39
C PRO A 164 -3.89 4.27 3.42
N ASP A 165 -3.66 3.13 2.77
CA ASP A 165 -2.60 2.96 1.76
C ASP A 165 -3.10 3.10 0.32
N ASP A 166 -4.41 3.30 0.12
CA ASP A 166 -4.99 3.43 -1.20
C ASP A 166 -4.80 4.85 -1.78
N HIS A 167 -4.71 4.91 -3.10
CA HIS A 167 -4.66 6.14 -3.88
C HIS A 167 -5.97 6.36 -4.62
N VAL A 168 -6.45 7.61 -4.67
CA VAL A 168 -7.69 7.97 -5.34
C VAL A 168 -7.40 8.95 -6.47
N ILE A 169 -7.83 8.63 -7.67
CA ILE A 169 -7.69 9.49 -8.85
C ILE A 169 -9.08 9.79 -9.41
N ILE A 170 -9.39 11.07 -9.55
CA ILE A 170 -10.69 11.54 -10.03
C ILE A 170 -10.52 12.21 -11.40
N ALA A 171 -11.03 11.55 -12.45
CA ALA A 171 -10.98 11.98 -13.85
C ALA A 171 -12.38 11.92 -14.51
N THR A 172 -13.41 12.38 -13.78
CA THR A 172 -14.84 12.16 -14.08
C THR A 172 -15.44 13.14 -15.07
N GLN A 173 -14.70 14.02 -15.73
CA GLN A 173 -15.28 15.09 -16.55
C GLN A 173 -16.34 15.94 -15.80
N HIS A 174 -16.09 16.22 -14.51
CA HIS A 174 -16.89 17.10 -13.65
C HIS A 174 -18.17 16.53 -13.05
N LYS A 175 -18.37 15.22 -13.08
CA LYS A 175 -19.55 14.58 -12.51
C LYS A 175 -19.23 14.01 -11.11
N GLY A 176 -19.67 14.71 -10.07
CA GLY A 176 -19.60 14.19 -8.70
C GLY A 176 -18.24 14.33 -8.00
N ASP A 177 -17.28 15.10 -8.57
CA ASP A 177 -15.93 15.30 -8.02
C ASP A 177 -15.94 15.59 -6.52
N GLN A 178 -16.74 16.59 -6.09
CA GLN A 178 -16.81 17.04 -4.71
C GLN A 178 -17.24 15.93 -3.76
N ARG A 179 -18.23 15.13 -4.15
CA ARG A 179 -18.72 14.02 -3.34
C ARG A 179 -17.68 12.89 -3.20
N ILE A 180 -17.00 12.55 -4.30
CA ILE A 180 -15.94 11.54 -4.29
C ILE A 180 -14.78 12.02 -3.42
N LEU A 181 -14.37 13.28 -3.57
CA LEU A 181 -13.33 13.90 -2.74
C LEU A 181 -13.69 13.89 -1.26
N SER A 182 -14.90 14.35 -0.90
CA SER A 182 -15.41 14.29 0.48
C SER A 182 -15.34 12.89 1.06
N HIS A 183 -15.78 11.90 0.29
CA HIS A 183 -15.78 10.51 0.73
C HIS A 183 -14.35 9.99 0.93
N ALA A 184 -13.44 10.22 -0.04
CA ALA A 184 -12.05 9.82 0.04
C ALA A 184 -11.32 10.42 1.26
N LEU A 185 -11.52 11.71 1.53
CA LEU A 185 -10.92 12.39 2.68
C LEU A 185 -11.42 11.81 4.01
N ARG A 186 -12.72 11.56 4.15
CA ARG A 186 -13.31 10.99 5.37
C ARG A 186 -12.79 9.58 5.68
N HIS A 187 -12.45 8.80 4.66
CA HIS A 187 -11.92 7.44 4.80
C HIS A 187 -10.38 7.41 4.91
N GLY A 188 -9.71 8.57 4.79
CA GLY A 188 -8.28 8.69 5.04
C GLY A 188 -7.40 8.03 3.97
N ALA A 189 -7.80 8.08 2.70
CA ALA A 189 -6.98 7.63 1.59
C ALA A 189 -5.59 8.28 1.61
N ARG A 190 -4.54 7.55 1.22
CA ARG A 190 -3.15 8.00 1.24
C ARG A 190 -2.90 9.22 0.37
N SER A 191 -3.51 9.27 -0.78
CA SER A 191 -3.48 10.44 -1.66
C SER A 191 -4.76 10.55 -2.47
N VAL A 192 -5.17 11.78 -2.75
CA VAL A 192 -6.35 12.07 -3.57
C VAL A 192 -5.94 13.06 -4.67
N ALA A 193 -6.09 12.67 -5.93
CA ALA A 193 -5.73 13.47 -7.09
C ALA A 193 -6.96 13.80 -7.94
N LEU A 194 -7.15 15.09 -8.23
CA LEU A 194 -8.24 15.58 -9.09
C LEU A 194 -7.68 16.07 -10.42
N VAL A 195 -8.09 15.45 -11.51
CA VAL A 195 -7.80 15.89 -12.88
C VAL A 195 -8.70 17.05 -13.23
N ALA A 196 -8.19 18.25 -13.01
CA ALA A 196 -8.91 19.50 -13.27
C ALA A 196 -7.95 20.63 -13.64
N SER A 197 -8.45 21.68 -14.28
CA SER A 197 -7.70 22.93 -14.43
C SER A 197 -7.47 23.58 -13.06
N ARG A 198 -6.45 24.44 -12.97
CA ARG A 198 -6.15 25.18 -11.72
C ARG A 198 -7.37 25.93 -11.18
N GLN A 199 -8.11 26.64 -12.07
CA GLN A 199 -9.29 27.39 -11.69
C GLN A 199 -10.39 26.48 -11.13
N ARG A 200 -10.65 25.34 -11.80
CA ARG A 200 -11.65 24.38 -11.31
C ARG A 200 -11.23 23.73 -10.01
N GLY A 201 -9.97 23.33 -9.90
CA GLY A 201 -9.44 22.77 -8.64
C GLY A 201 -9.68 23.70 -7.47
N GLN A 202 -9.42 25.02 -7.66
CA GLN A 202 -9.65 26.02 -6.63
C GLN A 202 -11.13 26.11 -6.21
N LEU A 203 -12.06 26.10 -7.17
CA LEU A 203 -13.50 26.12 -6.87
C LEU A 203 -13.96 24.89 -6.08
N VAL A 204 -13.42 23.73 -6.41
CA VAL A 204 -13.73 22.47 -5.68
C VAL A 204 -13.18 22.52 -4.27
N LEU A 205 -11.95 23.01 -4.07
CA LEU A 205 -11.36 23.16 -2.74
C LEU A 205 -12.15 24.16 -1.86
N GLU A 206 -12.61 25.28 -2.43
CA GLU A 206 -13.45 26.25 -1.75
C GLU A 206 -14.80 25.64 -1.32
N ALA A 207 -15.42 24.82 -2.17
CA ALA A 207 -16.65 24.12 -1.85
C ALA A 207 -16.46 23.11 -0.72
N LEU A 208 -15.36 22.35 -0.71
CA LEU A 208 -15.03 21.42 0.37
C LEU A 208 -14.73 22.16 1.69
N ALA A 209 -14.08 23.32 1.64
CA ALA A 209 -13.89 24.17 2.81
C ALA A 209 -15.23 24.61 3.43
N GLN A 210 -16.24 24.92 2.58
CA GLN A 210 -17.59 25.25 3.06
C GLN A 210 -18.32 24.02 3.65
N GLU A 211 -17.97 22.80 3.26
CA GLU A 211 -18.45 21.56 3.88
C GLU A 211 -17.79 21.28 5.25
N GLY A 212 -16.80 22.06 5.64
CA GLY A 212 -16.14 21.97 6.94
C GLY A 212 -14.82 21.22 6.95
N PHE A 213 -14.24 20.87 5.80
CA PHE A 213 -12.89 20.29 5.74
C PHE A 213 -11.84 21.34 6.12
N SER A 214 -10.90 20.94 6.95
CA SER A 214 -9.79 21.78 7.40
C SER A 214 -8.79 22.04 6.28
N ALA A 215 -8.00 23.12 6.40
CA ALA A 215 -6.92 23.41 5.45
C ALA A 215 -5.90 22.27 5.34
N HIS A 216 -5.69 21.50 6.42
CA HIS A 216 -4.81 20.34 6.43
C HIS A 216 -5.37 19.19 5.58
N GLU A 217 -6.65 18.87 5.70
CA GLU A 217 -7.30 17.82 4.87
C GLU A 217 -7.32 18.22 3.39
N LEU A 218 -7.62 19.48 3.10
CA LEU A 218 -7.63 20.01 1.74
C LEU A 218 -6.24 20.01 1.09
N ALA A 219 -5.17 20.16 1.87
CA ALA A 219 -3.79 20.09 1.39
C ALA A 219 -3.41 18.67 0.91
N CYS A 220 -4.18 17.63 1.30
CA CYS A 220 -4.02 16.28 0.80
C CYS A 220 -4.51 16.08 -0.63
N ILE A 221 -5.36 16.99 -1.14
CA ILE A 221 -5.87 16.96 -2.51
C ILE A 221 -4.82 17.51 -3.47
N ARG A 222 -4.43 16.71 -4.44
CA ARG A 222 -3.54 17.10 -5.55
C ARG A 222 -4.39 17.62 -6.71
N THR A 223 -4.35 18.91 -6.96
CA THR A 223 -5.06 19.53 -8.09
C THR A 223 -4.31 20.77 -8.59
N PRO A 224 -4.00 20.84 -9.89
CA PRO A 224 -4.14 19.79 -10.89
C PRO A 224 -3.38 18.51 -10.52
N ALA A 225 -3.95 17.34 -10.88
CA ALA A 225 -3.34 16.04 -10.61
C ALA A 225 -2.02 15.88 -11.38
N GLY A 226 -1.04 15.23 -10.74
CA GLY A 226 0.24 14.86 -11.34
C GLY A 226 1.35 15.90 -11.16
N LEU A 227 2.58 15.44 -11.38
CA LEU A 227 3.77 16.30 -11.38
C LEU A 227 3.73 17.26 -12.57
N ASP A 228 4.23 18.47 -12.38
CA ASP A 228 4.36 19.48 -13.44
C ASP A 228 5.55 19.17 -14.36
N ILE A 229 5.35 18.23 -15.28
CA ILE A 229 6.36 17.79 -16.26
C ILE A 229 6.10 18.33 -17.67
N GLY A 230 5.11 19.26 -17.82
CA GLY A 230 4.70 19.77 -19.13
C GLY A 230 3.80 18.80 -19.92
N ALA A 231 3.12 17.88 -19.24
CA ALA A 231 2.21 16.90 -19.86
C ALA A 231 1.06 17.56 -20.60
N VAL A 232 0.79 17.16 -21.86
CA VAL A 232 -0.25 17.72 -22.72
C VAL A 232 -1.32 16.68 -23.09
N GLY A 233 -0.93 15.48 -23.47
CA GLY A 233 -1.84 14.44 -23.93
C GLY A 233 -2.34 13.52 -22.79
N PRO A 234 -3.43 12.74 -23.01
CA PRO A 234 -3.97 11.84 -21.99
C PRO A 234 -2.95 10.86 -21.41
N ALA A 235 -2.07 10.29 -22.23
CA ALA A 235 -1.03 9.37 -21.79
C ALA A 235 0.04 10.07 -20.94
N GLU A 236 0.45 11.29 -21.32
CA GLU A 236 1.43 12.07 -20.56
C GLU A 236 0.86 12.54 -19.20
N ILE A 237 -0.43 12.92 -19.17
CA ILE A 237 -1.14 13.25 -17.94
C ILE A 237 -1.21 12.03 -17.04
N ALA A 238 -1.56 10.86 -17.56
CA ALA A 238 -1.57 9.59 -16.81
C ALA A 238 -0.18 9.29 -16.22
N LEU A 239 0.88 9.44 -17.01
CA LEU A 239 2.25 9.27 -16.54
C LEU A 239 2.58 10.25 -15.41
N SER A 240 2.23 11.53 -15.54
CA SER A 240 2.51 12.56 -14.52
C SER A 240 1.81 12.24 -13.18
N ILE A 241 0.56 11.73 -13.24
CA ILE A 241 -0.22 11.33 -12.07
C ILE A 241 0.44 10.14 -11.37
N LEU A 242 0.80 9.11 -12.13
CA LEU A 242 1.43 7.92 -11.54
C LEU A 242 2.85 8.21 -11.02
N ALA A 243 3.59 9.10 -11.67
CA ALA A 243 4.88 9.56 -11.14
C ALA A 243 4.72 10.29 -9.79
N GLU A 244 3.67 11.11 -9.62
CA GLU A 244 3.35 11.74 -8.34
C GLU A 244 3.00 10.70 -7.25
N ILE A 245 2.20 9.69 -7.59
CA ILE A 245 1.85 8.59 -6.68
C ILE A 245 3.11 7.80 -6.25
N ILE A 246 4.00 7.48 -7.20
CA ILE A 246 5.26 6.80 -6.88
C ILE A 246 6.13 7.64 -5.95
N ALA A 247 6.19 8.96 -6.15
CA ALA A 247 6.94 9.87 -5.29
C ALA A 247 6.37 9.94 -3.86
N ILE A 248 5.04 9.86 -3.72
CA ILE A 248 4.35 9.77 -2.41
C ILE A 248 4.63 8.41 -1.74
N ARG A 249 4.59 7.33 -2.51
CA ARG A 249 4.80 5.97 -2.03
C ARG A 249 6.23 5.75 -1.51
N ARG A 250 7.21 6.35 -2.17
CA ARG A 250 8.63 6.21 -1.86
C ARG A 250 9.29 7.58 -1.75
N PRO A 251 9.11 8.28 -0.63
CA PRO A 251 9.75 9.57 -0.45
C PRO A 251 11.27 9.42 -0.56
N VAL A 252 11.83 10.00 -1.60
CA VAL A 252 13.28 9.97 -1.86
C VAL A 252 13.85 11.31 -1.41
N THR A 253 14.84 11.29 -0.54
CA THR A 253 15.68 12.46 -0.26
C THR A 253 16.61 12.68 -1.45
N CYS A 254 16.15 13.42 -2.47
CA CYS A 254 16.98 13.78 -3.61
C CYS A 254 18.02 14.82 -3.20
N GLN A 255 19.29 14.45 -3.27
CA GLN A 255 20.40 15.41 -3.28
C GLN A 255 20.69 15.73 -4.76
N GLY A 256 20.38 16.96 -5.20
CA GLY A 256 20.69 17.41 -6.57
C GLY A 256 19.57 18.23 -7.25
N GLN A 257 19.79 18.58 -8.53
CA GLN A 257 18.88 19.44 -9.32
C GLN A 257 17.45 18.88 -9.51
N SER A 258 17.24 17.57 -9.29
CA SER A 258 15.91 16.93 -9.35
C SER A 258 15.02 17.27 -8.15
N ALA A 259 15.53 17.89 -7.09
CA ALA A 259 14.76 18.30 -5.91
C ALA A 259 13.68 19.37 -6.23
N ILE A 260 13.82 20.10 -7.33
CA ILE A 260 12.89 21.17 -7.75
C ILE A 260 11.52 20.60 -8.16
N LEU A 261 11.48 19.38 -8.72
CA LEU A 261 10.25 18.71 -9.13
C LEU A 261 9.41 18.19 -7.96
N LEU A 262 10.03 17.96 -6.80
CA LEU A 262 9.41 17.39 -5.61
C LEU A 262 8.87 18.44 -4.61
N ALA A 263 9.05 19.73 -4.87
CA ALA A 263 8.65 20.81 -3.97
C ALA A 263 7.13 20.93 -3.70
N LYS A 264 6.31 20.10 -4.34
CA LYS A 264 4.86 19.97 -4.05
C LYS A 264 4.53 18.83 -3.08
N MET A 265 5.52 18.25 -2.39
CA MET A 265 5.34 17.18 -1.41
C MET A 265 5.15 17.74 0.02
N PRO A 266 4.67 16.97 0.98
CA PRO A 266 3.65 15.93 1.07
C PRO A 266 2.53 16.29 2.06
N CYS A 267 1.49 15.48 2.14
CA CYS A 267 0.74 15.33 3.39
C CYS A 267 1.72 14.77 4.45
N PRO A 268 1.97 15.45 5.56
CA PRO A 268 2.66 14.81 6.67
C PRO A 268 1.76 13.66 7.13
N GLY A 269 2.27 12.43 7.01
CA GLY A 269 1.65 11.28 7.64
C GLY A 269 1.30 11.65 9.09
N ARG A 270 0.18 11.15 9.61
CA ARG A 270 -0.17 11.30 11.03
C ARG A 270 1.06 11.00 11.86
N ALA A 271 1.65 12.04 12.48
CA ALA A 271 2.54 11.84 13.59
C ALA A 271 1.75 11.05 14.63
N MET A 272 2.22 9.86 14.99
CA MET A 272 1.76 9.21 16.20
C MET A 272 2.08 10.20 17.33
N GLU A 273 1.04 10.79 17.90
CA GLU A 273 1.17 11.52 19.16
C GLU A 273 1.59 10.49 20.20
N GLU A 274 2.87 10.51 20.55
CA GLU A 274 3.36 9.88 21.76
C GLU A 274 2.87 10.73 22.95
N GLU A 275 1.96 10.17 23.72
CA GLU A 275 1.80 10.46 25.16
C GLU A 275 2.44 9.36 25.99
#